data_c9b75a436d627b855a2adc208f4bd2d7
#
_entry.id   c9b75a436d627b855a2adc208f4bd2d7
#
_cell.length_a   1.000
_cell.length_b   1.000
_cell.length_c   1.000
_cell.angle_alpha   90.00
_cell.angle_beta   90.00
_cell.angle_gamma   90.00
#
_symmetry.space_group_name_H-M   'P 1'
#
loop_
_entity.id
_entity.type
_entity.pdbx_description
1 polymer ?
#
loop_
_entity_poly.entity_id
_entity_poly.type
_entity_poly.pdbx_seq_one_letter_code
_entity_poly.pdbx_strand_id
1 'polypeptide(L)'
;MNIKYHFIASCFVLSGGLAMLTGCNPPQSLKEFTVENPLDINREDEALVLTRAQLNPTEKLLKPVITNRQGEYIPCQLDDLDGDGEWDELAFVYTFSPSEKTRLKVEWIAPERYPVFAPRTNVRYGKMTSPGIIEELSRDAHDKHNLPRGSEMYPYQMDGPVWENDKMGFRQYFDGRNCCDVFGKRISEMVLDTVGISPEGHPANTYQVVREWGCDILSAANSFGLGGLAMQTP
;
A
#
# COMPACT_ATOMS: atom_id res chain seq x y z
N MET A 1 -9.93 28.27 -17.19
CA MET A 1 -8.69 28.22 -16.40
C MET A 1 -8.36 26.75 -16.20
N ASN A 2 -7.49 26.20 -17.07
CA ASN A 2 -7.14 24.76 -17.07
C ASN A 2 -6.06 24.52 -16.04
N ILE A 3 -6.42 23.93 -14.91
CA ILE A 3 -5.44 23.43 -13.92
C ILE A 3 -5.07 22.03 -14.32
N LYS A 4 -3.91 21.89 -14.95
CA LYS A 4 -3.29 20.58 -15.20
C LYS A 4 -2.54 20.18 -13.92
N TYR A 5 -3.09 19.22 -13.19
CA TYR A 5 -2.35 18.53 -12.16
C TYR A 5 -1.35 17.60 -12.82
N HIS A 6 -0.09 17.99 -12.82
CA HIS A 6 0.99 17.09 -13.16
C HIS A 6 1.39 16.34 -11.87
N PHE A 7 0.90 15.13 -11.74
CA PHE A 7 1.55 14.15 -10.88
C PHE A 7 2.88 13.81 -11.55
N ILE A 8 3.96 14.45 -11.10
CA ILE A 8 5.30 14.10 -11.54
C ILE A 8 5.81 13.02 -10.60
N ALA A 9 5.40 11.78 -10.82
CA ALA A 9 6.18 10.63 -10.41
C ALA A 9 7.26 10.42 -11.48
N SER A 10 8.27 11.27 -11.51
CA SER A 10 9.41 11.10 -12.41
C SER A 10 10.43 10.20 -11.74
N CYS A 11 10.17 8.90 -11.72
CA CYS A 11 11.24 7.91 -11.60
C CYS A 11 11.84 7.70 -13.00
N PHE A 12 12.90 8.43 -13.31
CA PHE A 12 13.73 8.11 -14.46
C PHE A 12 14.58 6.89 -14.12
N VAL A 13 14.19 5.73 -14.60
CA VAL A 13 15.10 4.60 -14.74
C VAL A 13 15.91 4.87 -16.01
N LEU A 14 17.10 5.43 -15.88
CA LEU A 14 18.04 5.57 -16.99
C LEU A 14 18.64 4.19 -17.28
N SER A 15 18.12 3.54 -18.32
CA SER A 15 18.76 2.37 -18.92
C SER A 15 20.11 2.80 -19.50
N GLY A 16 21.18 2.17 -19.02
CA GLY A 16 22.55 2.38 -19.49
C GLY A 16 22.68 2.18 -20.99
N GLY A 17 23.52 3.03 -21.59
CA GLY A 17 23.73 3.22 -23.01
C GLY A 17 23.86 1.95 -23.87
N LEU A 18 23.21 2.05 -24.99
CA LEU A 18 23.21 1.11 -26.10
C LEU A 18 24.58 1.09 -26.80
N ALA A 19 25.39 0.09 -26.49
CA ALA A 19 26.45 -0.35 -27.39
C ALA A 19 25.89 -1.47 -28.26
N MET A 20 25.59 -1.16 -29.52
CA MET A 20 25.21 -2.15 -30.52
C MET A 20 26.41 -3.05 -30.82
N LEU A 21 26.48 -4.19 -30.15
CA LEU A 21 27.22 -5.35 -30.63
C LEU A 21 26.19 -6.47 -30.79
N THR A 22 25.96 -6.89 -32.02
CA THR A 22 25.10 -8.00 -32.41
C THR A 22 25.71 -9.34 -31.98
N GLY A 23 25.59 -9.64 -30.72
CA GLY A 23 25.72 -10.98 -30.16
C GLY A 23 24.38 -11.33 -29.54
N CYS A 24 23.75 -12.43 -29.95
CA CYS A 24 22.60 -13.00 -29.24
C CYS A 24 23.04 -13.45 -27.83
N ASN A 25 23.17 -12.52 -26.90
CA ASN A 25 23.24 -12.89 -25.50
C ASN A 25 21.84 -13.34 -25.06
N PRO A 26 21.73 -14.46 -24.36
CA PRO A 26 20.46 -14.87 -23.79
C PRO A 26 19.91 -13.74 -22.89
N PRO A 27 18.59 -13.58 -22.81
CA PRO A 27 17.99 -12.61 -21.93
C PRO A 27 18.50 -12.82 -20.50
N GLN A 28 19.01 -11.77 -19.89
CA GLN A 28 19.50 -11.81 -18.51
C GLN A 28 18.57 -11.04 -17.60
N SER A 29 18.33 -11.59 -16.41
CA SER A 29 17.60 -10.87 -15.35
C SER A 29 18.35 -9.59 -14.96
N LEU A 30 17.62 -8.56 -14.60
CA LEU A 30 18.20 -7.33 -14.08
C LEU A 30 19.00 -7.63 -12.82
N LYS A 31 20.23 -7.14 -12.74
CA LYS A 31 21.14 -7.34 -11.60
C LYS A 31 21.37 -6.07 -10.79
N GLU A 32 21.26 -4.93 -11.42
CA GLU A 32 21.45 -3.62 -10.78
C GLU A 32 20.78 -2.51 -11.58
N PHE A 33 20.39 -1.44 -10.89
CA PHE A 33 19.82 -0.24 -11.49
C PHE A 33 20.22 0.99 -10.69
N THR A 34 20.03 2.16 -11.28
CA THR A 34 20.35 3.43 -10.62
C THR A 34 19.06 4.15 -10.27
N VAL A 35 18.99 4.66 -9.03
CA VAL A 35 17.95 5.58 -8.58
C VAL A 35 18.57 6.96 -8.32
N GLU A 36 17.80 8.01 -8.56
CA GLU A 36 18.30 9.38 -8.50
C GLU A 36 17.25 10.34 -7.91
N ASN A 37 17.69 11.18 -7.00
CA ASN A 37 16.97 12.36 -6.55
C ASN A 37 17.53 13.58 -7.28
N PRO A 38 16.84 14.16 -8.26
CA PRO A 38 17.33 15.32 -8.99
C PRO A 38 17.19 16.64 -8.21
N LEU A 39 16.54 16.60 -7.02
CA LEU A 39 16.26 17.77 -6.22
C LEU A 39 17.30 17.94 -5.11
N ASP A 40 17.58 19.19 -4.74
CA ASP A 40 18.49 19.53 -3.63
C ASP A 40 17.76 19.57 -2.27
N ILE A 41 16.91 18.55 -2.03
CA ILE A 41 16.19 18.35 -0.78
C ILE A 41 16.19 16.87 -0.40
N ASN A 42 16.04 16.56 0.88
CA ASN A 42 15.75 15.21 1.33
C ASN A 42 14.37 14.77 0.81
N ARG A 43 14.26 13.52 0.37
CA ARG A 43 12.99 12.89 0.01
C ARG A 43 12.88 11.60 0.80
N GLU A 44 12.04 11.61 1.81
CA GLU A 44 11.84 10.48 2.70
C GLU A 44 10.75 9.55 2.17
N ASP A 45 10.97 8.24 2.30
CA ASP A 45 10.00 7.20 1.99
C ASP A 45 9.39 7.31 0.57
N GLU A 46 10.23 7.62 -0.43
CA GLU A 46 9.78 7.66 -1.82
C GLU A 46 9.43 6.26 -2.33
N ALA A 47 8.20 6.10 -2.81
CA ALA A 47 7.75 4.86 -3.39
C ALA A 47 8.36 4.64 -4.78
N LEU A 48 8.97 3.49 -4.97
CA LEU A 48 9.61 3.06 -6.21
C LEU A 48 9.05 1.71 -6.62
N VAL A 49 8.82 1.55 -7.92
CA VAL A 49 8.27 0.33 -8.49
C VAL A 49 9.11 -0.13 -9.67
N LEU A 50 9.41 -1.42 -9.72
CA LEU A 50 10.00 -2.10 -10.86
C LEU A 50 9.04 -3.15 -11.36
N THR A 51 8.59 -3.01 -12.61
CA THR A 51 7.71 -4.01 -13.21
C THR A 51 8.45 -5.32 -13.49
N ARG A 52 7.72 -6.43 -13.53
CA ARG A 52 8.28 -7.74 -13.89
C ARG A 52 9.02 -7.69 -15.24
N ALA A 53 8.50 -6.93 -16.21
CA ALA A 53 9.14 -6.75 -17.51
C ALA A 53 10.50 -6.05 -17.40
N GLN A 54 10.64 -5.03 -16.54
CA GLN A 54 11.92 -4.36 -16.31
C GLN A 54 12.91 -5.26 -15.57
N LEU A 55 12.44 -6.08 -14.64
CA LEU A 55 13.25 -7.04 -13.89
C LEU A 55 13.68 -8.23 -14.75
N ASN A 56 12.89 -8.57 -15.78
CA ASN A 56 13.16 -9.61 -16.77
C ASN A 56 13.60 -10.96 -16.15
N PRO A 57 12.75 -11.62 -15.36
CA PRO A 57 13.10 -12.88 -14.69
C PRO A 57 13.43 -13.98 -15.71
N THR A 58 14.59 -14.60 -15.58
CA THR A 58 14.99 -15.74 -16.42
C THR A 58 14.65 -17.08 -15.77
N GLU A 59 14.44 -17.08 -14.46
CA GLU A 59 14.06 -18.25 -13.67
C GLU A 59 12.75 -17.97 -12.93
N LYS A 60 11.69 -18.72 -13.25
CA LYS A 60 10.35 -18.51 -12.71
C LYS A 60 10.24 -18.72 -11.20
N LEU A 61 11.09 -19.58 -10.64
CA LEU A 61 11.02 -19.94 -9.22
C LEU A 61 11.73 -18.95 -8.30
N LEU A 62 12.60 -18.10 -8.84
CA LEU A 62 13.29 -17.10 -8.03
C LEU A 62 12.48 -15.81 -7.90
N LYS A 63 12.58 -15.19 -6.72
CA LYS A 63 11.97 -13.92 -6.41
C LYS A 63 13.04 -12.82 -6.30
N PRO A 64 12.79 -11.62 -6.84
CA PRO A 64 13.71 -10.50 -6.71
C PRO A 64 13.65 -9.87 -5.33
N VAL A 65 14.79 -9.44 -4.81
CA VAL A 65 14.91 -8.61 -3.61
C VAL A 65 15.94 -7.52 -3.88
N ILE A 66 15.75 -6.35 -3.27
CA ILE A 66 16.65 -5.21 -3.46
C ILE A 66 17.69 -5.17 -2.34
N THR A 67 18.94 -4.89 -2.70
CA THR A 67 20.00 -4.61 -1.72
C THR A 67 20.66 -3.26 -2.00
N ASN A 68 21.11 -2.61 -0.93
CA ASN A 68 21.91 -1.40 -1.00
C ASN A 68 23.39 -1.75 -1.31
N ARG A 69 24.27 -0.73 -1.34
CA ARG A 69 25.71 -0.91 -1.61
C ARG A 69 26.42 -1.72 -0.53
N GLN A 70 25.90 -1.75 0.68
CA GLN A 70 26.44 -2.50 1.82
C GLN A 70 26.00 -3.97 1.79
N GLY A 71 25.09 -4.34 0.89
CA GLY A 71 24.51 -5.69 0.82
C GLY A 71 23.35 -5.90 1.81
N GLU A 72 22.81 -4.82 2.39
CA GLU A 72 21.65 -4.90 3.26
C GLU A 72 20.36 -4.89 2.44
N TYR A 73 19.41 -5.73 2.81
CA TYR A 73 18.11 -5.78 2.16
C TYR A 73 17.30 -4.50 2.40
N ILE A 74 16.78 -3.94 1.32
CA ILE A 74 15.78 -2.88 1.37
C ILE A 74 14.41 -3.54 1.42
N PRO A 75 13.54 -3.19 2.41
CA PRO A 75 12.20 -3.72 2.47
C PRO A 75 11.44 -3.50 1.17
N CYS A 76 10.94 -4.59 0.60
CA CYS A 76 10.22 -4.60 -0.66
C CYS A 76 9.11 -5.64 -0.62
N GLN A 77 8.13 -5.48 -1.51
CA GLN A 77 7.00 -6.38 -1.64
C GLN A 77 6.79 -6.71 -3.12
N LEU A 78 6.26 -7.89 -3.37
CA LEU A 78 5.87 -8.36 -4.71
C LEU A 78 4.36 -8.32 -4.77
N ASP A 79 3.83 -7.55 -5.72
CA ASP A 79 2.41 -7.35 -5.91
C ASP A 79 1.91 -8.12 -7.14
N ASP A 80 0.84 -8.88 -6.96
CA ASP A 80 0.05 -9.54 -7.98
C ASP A 80 -1.18 -8.64 -8.22
N LEU A 81 -1.15 -7.88 -9.31
CA LEU A 81 -2.13 -6.83 -9.58
C LEU A 81 -3.40 -7.37 -10.25
N ASP A 82 -3.30 -8.48 -10.98
CA ASP A 82 -4.41 -9.07 -11.71
C ASP A 82 -5.02 -10.31 -11.04
N GLY A 83 -4.38 -10.82 -9.97
CA GLY A 83 -4.86 -11.94 -9.17
C GLY A 83 -4.63 -13.31 -9.81
N ASP A 84 -3.63 -13.43 -10.71
CA ASP A 84 -3.31 -14.69 -11.39
C ASP A 84 -2.38 -15.61 -10.58
N GLY A 85 -1.88 -15.14 -9.45
CA GLY A 85 -0.96 -15.85 -8.56
C GLY A 85 0.53 -15.63 -8.89
N GLU A 86 0.83 -14.87 -9.94
CA GLU A 86 2.17 -14.45 -10.31
C GLU A 86 2.35 -12.97 -9.95
N TRP A 87 3.52 -12.57 -9.52
CA TRP A 87 3.77 -11.16 -9.21
C TRP A 87 4.00 -10.35 -10.50
N ASP A 88 3.48 -9.12 -10.54
CA ASP A 88 3.60 -8.17 -11.66
C ASP A 88 4.66 -7.11 -11.42
N GLU A 89 4.84 -6.72 -10.18
CA GLU A 89 5.77 -5.67 -9.81
C GLU A 89 6.42 -5.91 -8.45
N LEU A 90 7.56 -5.24 -8.27
CA LEU A 90 8.27 -5.15 -7.01
C LEU A 90 8.23 -3.70 -6.56
N ALA A 91 7.53 -3.44 -5.46
CA ALA A 91 7.43 -2.15 -4.81
C ALA A 91 8.40 -2.05 -3.62
N PHE A 92 9.02 -0.91 -3.44
CA PHE A 92 9.87 -0.61 -2.28
C PHE A 92 9.89 0.89 -1.99
N VAL A 93 10.36 1.27 -0.82
CA VAL A 93 10.56 2.67 -0.45
C VAL A 93 12.04 2.97 -0.26
N TYR A 94 12.45 4.17 -0.65
CA TYR A 94 13.82 4.62 -0.50
C TYR A 94 13.87 6.09 -0.04
N THR A 95 14.75 6.37 0.91
CA THR A 95 14.99 7.74 1.39
C THR A 95 16.22 8.29 0.72
N PHE A 96 16.05 9.37 -0.01
CA PHE A 96 17.12 10.04 -0.73
C PHE A 96 17.66 11.24 0.03
N SER A 97 18.97 11.38 0.03
CA SER A 97 19.64 12.65 0.32
C SER A 97 19.48 13.64 -0.85
N PRO A 98 19.76 14.96 -0.62
CA PRO A 98 19.76 15.95 -1.69
C PRO A 98 20.69 15.55 -2.84
N SER A 99 20.20 15.65 -4.07
CA SER A 99 20.98 15.37 -5.29
C SER A 99 21.64 13.98 -5.32
N GLU A 100 21.08 13.01 -4.56
CA GLU A 100 21.65 11.67 -4.46
C GLU A 100 21.44 10.90 -5.75
N LYS A 101 22.52 10.24 -6.20
CA LYS A 101 22.48 9.22 -7.24
C LYS A 101 23.17 7.97 -6.73
N THR A 102 22.42 6.89 -6.60
CA THR A 102 22.92 5.64 -6.03
C THR A 102 22.55 4.44 -6.88
N ARG A 103 23.34 3.37 -6.74
CA ARG A 103 23.13 2.11 -7.43
C ARG A 103 22.62 1.08 -6.43
N LEU A 104 21.52 0.45 -6.77
CA LEU A 104 20.91 -0.64 -6.04
C LEU A 104 21.08 -1.94 -6.83
N LYS A 105 21.14 -3.07 -6.12
CA LYS A 105 21.26 -4.39 -6.74
C LYS A 105 19.97 -5.15 -6.63
N VAL A 106 19.74 -6.04 -7.58
CA VAL A 106 18.64 -7.02 -7.57
C VAL A 106 19.28 -8.39 -7.34
N GLU A 107 18.92 -9.03 -6.25
CA GLU A 107 19.27 -10.42 -5.99
C GLU A 107 18.05 -11.30 -6.27
N TRP A 108 18.30 -12.45 -6.91
CA TRP A 108 17.29 -13.44 -7.21
C TRP A 108 17.43 -14.60 -6.28
N ILE A 109 16.47 -14.80 -5.40
CA ILE A 109 16.56 -15.76 -4.30
C ILE A 109 15.39 -16.75 -4.31
N ALA A 110 15.60 -17.93 -3.77
CA ALA A 110 14.56 -18.93 -3.63
C ALA A 110 13.49 -18.46 -2.62
N PRO A 111 12.19 -18.78 -2.85
CA PRO A 111 11.09 -18.33 -1.98
C PRO A 111 11.30 -18.66 -0.49
N GLU A 112 11.92 -19.81 -0.19
CA GLU A 112 12.17 -20.25 1.19
C GLU A 112 13.21 -19.40 1.92
N ARG A 113 13.99 -18.62 1.17
CA ARG A 113 15.02 -17.72 1.68
C ARG A 113 14.60 -16.25 1.61
N TYR A 114 13.37 -15.98 1.12
CA TYR A 114 12.90 -14.60 1.00
C TYR A 114 12.84 -13.94 2.39
N PRO A 115 13.42 -12.74 2.55
CA PRO A 115 13.44 -12.08 3.84
C PRO A 115 12.01 -11.69 4.28
N VAL A 116 11.78 -11.77 5.59
CA VAL A 116 10.56 -11.27 6.20
C VAL A 116 10.82 -9.83 6.62
N PHE A 117 10.08 -8.90 6.04
CA PHE A 117 10.14 -7.49 6.39
C PHE A 117 9.03 -7.14 7.38
N ALA A 118 9.30 -6.21 8.29
CA ALA A 118 8.27 -5.65 9.13
C ALA A 118 7.23 -4.92 8.25
N PRO A 119 5.92 -5.18 8.42
CA PRO A 119 4.90 -4.51 7.63
C PRO A 119 4.87 -3.00 7.93
N ARG A 120 4.79 -2.20 6.89
CA ARG A 120 4.61 -0.74 6.98
C ARG A 120 3.25 -0.28 6.45
N THR A 121 2.46 -1.23 5.99
CA THR A 121 1.08 -1.03 5.52
C THR A 121 0.22 -2.19 5.99
N ASN A 122 -1.07 -1.93 6.16
CA ASN A 122 -2.07 -2.94 6.49
C ASN A 122 -3.41 -2.57 5.86
N VAL A 123 -4.20 -3.57 5.52
CA VAL A 123 -5.60 -3.42 5.06
C VAL A 123 -6.46 -4.34 5.91
N ARG A 124 -7.56 -3.82 6.42
CA ARG A 124 -8.51 -4.60 7.22
C ARG A 124 -9.93 -4.34 6.74
N TYR A 125 -10.67 -5.40 6.46
CA TYR A 125 -12.10 -5.36 6.20
C TYR A 125 -12.79 -6.42 7.05
N GLY A 126 -13.12 -6.07 8.29
CA GLY A 126 -13.71 -6.96 9.28
C GLY A 126 -15.24 -6.86 9.30
N LYS A 127 -15.93 -8.01 9.35
CA LYS A 127 -17.38 -8.10 9.54
C LYS A 127 -17.72 -9.05 10.66
N MET A 128 -18.60 -8.63 11.55
CA MET A 128 -19.16 -9.53 12.57
C MET A 128 -20.11 -10.52 11.91
N THR A 129 -19.72 -11.77 11.88
CA THR A 129 -20.49 -12.89 11.30
C THR A 129 -21.35 -13.62 12.33
N SER A 130 -20.94 -13.54 13.58
CA SER A 130 -21.70 -14.01 14.75
C SER A 130 -21.27 -13.22 16.00
N PRO A 131 -22.07 -13.24 17.07
CA PRO A 131 -21.75 -12.47 18.29
C PRO A 131 -20.31 -12.73 18.79
N GLY A 132 -19.52 -11.68 18.86
CA GLY A 132 -18.13 -11.74 19.32
C GLY A 132 -17.11 -12.26 18.32
N ILE A 133 -17.51 -12.55 17.06
CA ILE A 133 -16.62 -13.04 16.01
C ILE A 133 -16.62 -12.06 14.85
N ILE A 134 -15.47 -11.45 14.60
CA ILE A 134 -15.21 -10.59 13.44
C ILE A 134 -14.28 -11.34 12.50
N GLU A 135 -14.76 -11.64 11.30
CA GLU A 135 -13.98 -12.27 10.23
C GLU A 135 -13.50 -11.24 9.24
N GLU A 136 -12.34 -11.52 8.64
CA GLU A 136 -11.80 -10.71 7.55
C GLU A 136 -12.49 -11.09 6.24
N LEU A 137 -12.86 -10.06 5.48
CA LEU A 137 -13.49 -10.22 4.17
C LEU A 137 -12.54 -9.74 3.07
N SER A 138 -12.59 -10.39 1.92
CA SER A 138 -11.99 -9.89 0.67
C SER A 138 -12.98 -9.06 -0.16
N ARG A 139 -14.28 -9.26 0.05
CA ARG A 139 -15.37 -8.57 -0.67
C ARG A 139 -16.69 -8.66 0.09
N ASP A 140 -17.54 -7.66 -0.10
CA ASP A 140 -18.95 -7.70 0.29
C ASP A 140 -19.76 -6.77 -0.63
N ALA A 141 -21.08 -6.88 -0.59
CA ALA A 141 -21.98 -6.03 -1.36
C ALA A 141 -23.27 -5.73 -0.58
N HIS A 142 -23.73 -4.49 -0.68
CA HIS A 142 -25.04 -4.10 -0.20
C HIS A 142 -26.10 -4.27 -1.29
N ASP A 143 -27.34 -4.48 -0.85
CA ASP A 143 -28.50 -4.25 -1.70
C ASP A 143 -28.56 -2.74 -2.04
N LYS A 144 -28.41 -2.43 -3.33
CA LYS A 144 -28.45 -1.04 -3.84
C LYS A 144 -29.72 -0.26 -3.49
N HIS A 145 -30.82 -0.98 -3.14
CA HIS A 145 -32.09 -0.40 -2.77
C HIS A 145 -32.28 -0.27 -1.25
N ASN A 146 -31.38 -0.85 -0.47
CA ASN A 146 -31.44 -0.85 0.99
C ASN A 146 -30.05 -0.61 1.61
N LEU A 147 -29.45 0.50 1.25
CA LEU A 147 -28.18 0.91 1.86
C LEU A 147 -28.43 1.30 3.32
N PRO A 148 -27.60 0.80 4.25
CA PRO A 148 -27.64 1.22 5.64
C PRO A 148 -27.51 2.74 5.75
N ARG A 149 -28.24 3.35 6.65
CA ARG A 149 -28.20 4.79 6.90
C ARG A 149 -27.90 5.05 8.37
N GLY A 150 -26.83 5.79 8.60
CA GLY A 150 -26.51 6.30 9.93
C GLY A 150 -25.98 5.24 10.91
N SER A 151 -26.11 5.53 12.20
CA SER A 151 -25.52 4.83 13.33
C SER A 151 -26.24 3.54 13.77
N GLU A 152 -27.06 2.93 12.94
CA GLU A 152 -27.61 1.61 13.25
C GLU A 152 -26.44 0.62 13.39
N MET A 153 -26.58 -0.35 14.30
CA MET A 153 -25.52 -1.31 14.62
C MET A 153 -25.02 -2.00 13.34
N TYR A 154 -23.97 -1.46 12.82
CA TYR A 154 -23.38 -1.87 11.57
C TYR A 154 -22.46 -3.06 11.83
N PRO A 155 -22.57 -4.16 11.08
CA PRO A 155 -21.80 -5.35 11.39
C PRO A 155 -20.31 -5.23 11.04
N TYR A 156 -19.89 -4.14 10.43
CA TYR A 156 -18.52 -3.96 9.98
C TYR A 156 -17.66 -3.28 11.05
N GLN A 157 -16.52 -3.84 11.28
CA GLN A 157 -15.48 -3.19 12.06
C GLN A 157 -15.18 -1.83 11.43
N MET A 158 -15.24 -0.76 12.24
CA MET A 158 -14.97 0.61 11.78
C MET A 158 -15.83 1.09 10.61
N ASP A 159 -17.08 0.58 10.50
CA ASP A 159 -18.06 0.95 9.45
C ASP A 159 -17.64 0.66 8.00
N GLY A 160 -16.59 -0.08 7.76
CA GLY A 160 -16.16 -0.44 6.41
C GLY A 160 -14.69 -0.83 6.29
N PRO A 161 -14.17 -0.95 5.07
CA PRO A 161 -12.77 -1.23 4.87
C PRO A 161 -11.87 -0.08 5.35
N VAL A 162 -10.77 -0.45 5.98
CA VAL A 162 -9.75 0.46 6.48
C VAL A 162 -8.38 0.05 5.96
N TRP A 163 -7.48 1.01 5.82
CA TRP A 163 -6.08 0.77 5.50
C TRP A 163 -5.20 1.75 6.25
N GLU A 164 -3.99 1.35 6.52
CA GLU A 164 -3.03 2.16 7.26
C GLU A 164 -1.62 2.00 6.70
N ASN A 165 -0.82 3.01 6.95
CA ASN A 165 0.62 2.91 6.91
C ASN A 165 1.20 3.25 8.29
N ASP A 166 2.52 3.33 8.40
CA ASP A 166 3.22 3.67 9.63
C ASP A 166 3.02 5.13 10.12
N LYS A 167 2.24 5.95 9.41
CA LYS A 167 2.01 7.38 9.72
C LYS A 167 0.54 7.72 9.95
N MET A 168 -0.38 7.08 9.22
CA MET A 168 -1.81 7.37 9.29
C MET A 168 -2.66 6.19 8.82
N GLY A 169 -3.93 6.24 9.17
CA GLY A 169 -4.92 5.30 8.67
C GLY A 169 -6.05 6.01 7.93
N PHE A 170 -6.77 5.25 7.13
CA PHE A 170 -7.92 5.71 6.36
C PHE A 170 -9.06 4.72 6.48
N ARG A 171 -10.29 5.22 6.31
CA ARG A 171 -11.50 4.41 6.26
C ARG A 171 -12.35 4.85 5.09
N GLN A 172 -12.89 3.89 4.34
CA GLN A 172 -14.01 4.12 3.45
C GLN A 172 -15.27 3.63 4.13
N TYR A 173 -16.22 4.51 4.38
CA TYR A 173 -17.52 4.11 4.88
C TYR A 173 -18.24 3.22 3.86
N PHE A 174 -18.63 2.04 4.29
CA PHE A 174 -19.34 1.08 3.47
C PHE A 174 -20.85 1.14 3.74
N ASP A 175 -21.42 2.34 3.67
CA ASP A 175 -22.83 2.64 3.85
C ASP A 175 -23.28 3.78 2.92
N GLY A 176 -24.49 4.29 3.10
CA GLY A 176 -25.05 5.38 2.28
C GLY A 176 -24.30 6.70 2.37
N ARG A 177 -23.34 6.88 3.29
CA ARG A 177 -22.48 8.07 3.38
C ARG A 177 -21.46 8.11 2.25
N ASN A 178 -20.93 6.97 1.84
CA ASN A 178 -19.90 6.84 0.79
C ASN A 178 -18.80 7.90 0.91
N CYS A 179 -18.25 8.09 2.09
CA CYS A 179 -17.18 9.05 2.33
C CYS A 179 -15.96 8.37 2.92
N CYS A 180 -14.82 9.02 2.75
CA CYS A 180 -13.55 8.60 3.33
C CYS A 180 -13.17 9.52 4.47
N ASP A 181 -12.58 8.98 5.53
CA ASP A 181 -11.99 9.78 6.60
C ASP A 181 -10.60 9.26 7.01
N VAL A 182 -9.98 9.88 8.01
CA VAL A 182 -8.58 9.67 8.34
C VAL A 182 -8.38 9.50 9.84
N PHE A 183 -7.47 8.59 10.19
CA PHE A 183 -7.00 8.36 11.54
C PHE A 183 -5.58 8.89 11.70
N GLY A 184 -5.37 9.75 12.70
CA GLY A 184 -4.03 10.19 13.09
C GLY A 184 -3.37 9.14 13.95
N LYS A 185 -2.17 8.69 13.56
CA LYS A 185 -1.35 7.75 14.33
C LYS A 185 -0.29 8.49 15.15
N ARG A 186 0.04 7.93 16.30
CA ARG A 186 1.11 8.39 17.20
C ARG A 186 2.25 7.39 17.31
N ILE A 187 2.05 6.21 16.73
CA ILE A 187 3.00 5.09 16.69
C ILE A 187 3.08 4.58 15.24
N SER A 188 4.17 3.91 14.89
CA SER A 188 4.40 3.36 13.56
C SER A 188 3.85 1.95 13.36
N GLU A 189 3.50 1.26 14.42
CA GLU A 189 2.98 -0.11 14.40
C GLU A 189 1.61 -0.16 13.72
N MET A 190 1.31 -1.27 13.04
CA MET A 190 0.00 -1.54 12.47
C MET A 190 -1.00 -1.89 13.58
N VAL A 191 -2.16 -1.22 13.63
CA VAL A 191 -3.11 -1.31 14.75
C VAL A 191 -4.55 -1.56 14.33
N LEU A 192 -4.90 -1.31 13.06
CA LEU A 192 -6.30 -1.32 12.63
C LEU A 192 -6.94 -2.72 12.65
N ASP A 193 -6.17 -3.78 12.80
CA ASP A 193 -6.72 -5.13 13.02
C ASP A 193 -7.56 -5.24 14.28
N THR A 194 -7.22 -4.46 15.32
CA THR A 194 -7.86 -4.51 16.64
C THR A 194 -8.65 -3.27 17.00
N VAL A 195 -8.43 -2.17 16.29
CA VAL A 195 -9.18 -0.91 16.50
C VAL A 195 -10.61 -1.07 16.00
N GLY A 196 -11.55 -0.45 16.69
CA GLY A 196 -12.97 -0.54 16.34
C GLY A 196 -13.68 -1.80 16.86
N ILE A 197 -13.06 -2.52 17.81
CA ILE A 197 -13.61 -3.73 18.43
C ILE A 197 -13.73 -3.50 19.94
N SER A 198 -14.88 -3.83 20.52
CA SER A 198 -15.08 -3.83 21.97
C SER A 198 -14.38 -5.03 22.62
N PRO A 199 -14.20 -5.02 23.97
CA PRO A 199 -13.66 -6.18 24.69
C PRO A 199 -14.46 -7.48 24.48
N GLU A 200 -15.76 -7.37 24.16
CA GLU A 200 -16.66 -8.50 23.90
C GLU A 200 -16.60 -8.96 22.43
N GLY A 201 -15.74 -8.35 21.58
CA GLY A 201 -15.56 -8.71 20.19
C GLY A 201 -16.61 -8.12 19.24
N HIS A 202 -17.33 -7.08 19.63
CA HIS A 202 -18.30 -6.39 18.77
C HIS A 202 -17.70 -5.15 18.11
N PRO A 203 -18.16 -4.77 16.90
CA PRO A 203 -17.84 -3.47 16.32
C PRO A 203 -18.20 -2.34 17.30
N ALA A 204 -17.28 -1.41 17.53
CA ALA A 204 -17.44 -0.33 18.50
C ALA A 204 -16.58 0.88 18.13
N ASN A 205 -17.05 2.08 18.51
CA ASN A 205 -16.37 3.34 18.20
C ASN A 205 -15.18 3.61 19.15
N THR A 206 -14.29 2.64 19.34
CA THR A 206 -13.15 2.74 20.25
C THR A 206 -12.11 3.77 19.81
N TYR A 207 -12.19 4.24 18.57
CA TYR A 207 -11.28 5.19 17.90
C TYR A 207 -11.70 6.66 18.03
N GLN A 208 -12.87 6.95 18.60
CA GLN A 208 -13.36 8.33 18.76
C GLN A 208 -12.66 9.10 19.89
N VAL A 209 -11.88 8.44 20.71
CA VAL A 209 -11.10 9.06 21.78
C VAL A 209 -9.61 8.80 21.56
N VAL A 210 -8.79 9.77 21.93
CA VAL A 210 -7.33 9.65 21.79
C VAL A 210 -6.81 8.48 22.62
N ARG A 211 -6.05 7.60 21.97
CA ARG A 211 -5.39 6.44 22.55
C ARG A 211 -3.87 6.54 22.34
N GLU A 212 -3.12 5.58 22.85
CA GLU A 212 -1.67 5.51 22.63
C GLU A 212 -1.33 5.43 21.12
N TRP A 213 -2.10 4.68 20.35
CA TRP A 213 -1.89 4.52 18.91
C TRP A 213 -2.32 5.75 18.09
N GLY A 214 -3.30 6.55 18.58
CA GLY A 214 -3.91 7.67 17.87
C GLY A 214 -5.42 7.72 18.04
N CYS A 215 -6.12 8.29 17.07
CA CYS A 215 -7.60 8.37 17.04
C CYS A 215 -8.11 8.76 15.66
N ASP A 216 -9.45 8.73 15.50
CA ASP A 216 -10.16 9.41 14.42
C ASP A 216 -9.97 10.93 14.58
N ILE A 217 -9.48 11.59 13.54
CA ILE A 217 -9.15 13.03 13.56
C ILE A 217 -10.02 13.86 12.60
N LEU A 218 -10.91 13.21 11.88
CA LEU A 218 -11.81 13.87 10.92
C LEU A 218 -13.25 13.37 11.09
N SER A 219 -14.14 14.23 11.59
CA SER A 219 -15.57 13.91 11.63
C SER A 219 -16.20 14.05 10.25
N ALA A 220 -16.47 12.93 9.60
CA ALA A 220 -17.08 12.87 8.27
C ALA A 220 -18.63 12.83 8.31
N ALA A 221 -19.27 12.84 9.48
CA ALA A 221 -20.67 12.47 9.74
C ALA A 221 -21.72 13.03 8.73
N ASN A 222 -21.60 14.31 8.33
CA ASN A 222 -22.51 14.98 7.38
C ASN A 222 -21.73 15.70 6.28
N SER A 223 -20.54 15.24 5.97
CA SER A 223 -19.66 15.83 4.95
C SER A 223 -19.12 14.74 4.04
N PHE A 224 -18.43 15.14 2.98
CA PHE A 224 -17.73 14.20 2.10
C PHE A 224 -16.44 13.66 2.71
N GLY A 225 -16.07 14.10 3.93
CA GLY A 225 -14.77 13.73 4.50
C GLY A 225 -13.62 14.12 3.56
N LEU A 226 -12.77 13.12 3.23
CA LEU A 226 -11.72 13.25 2.21
C LEU A 226 -12.21 12.96 0.79
N GLY A 227 -13.52 12.73 0.59
CA GLY A 227 -14.14 12.36 -0.67
C GLY A 227 -14.84 11.01 -0.59
N GLY A 228 -15.38 10.55 -1.70
CA GLY A 228 -16.06 9.26 -1.84
C GLY A 228 -15.69 8.57 -3.14
N LEU A 229 -15.98 7.28 -3.20
CA LEU A 229 -15.76 6.47 -4.40
C LEU A 229 -16.94 6.65 -5.36
N ALA A 230 -16.65 6.89 -6.63
CA ALA A 230 -17.63 6.94 -7.69
C ALA A 230 -17.12 6.20 -8.93
N MET A 231 -18.02 5.48 -9.57
CA MET A 231 -17.76 4.86 -10.87
C MET A 231 -18.45 5.67 -11.95
N GLN A 232 -17.69 6.14 -12.92
CA GLN A 232 -18.28 6.75 -14.11
C GLN A 232 -18.70 5.62 -15.05
N THR A 233 -20.00 5.55 -15.32
CA THR A 233 -20.52 4.70 -16.40
C THR A 233 -20.42 5.43 -17.73
N PRO A 234 -20.12 4.73 -18.83
CA PRO A 234 -20.05 5.31 -20.17
C PRO A 234 -21.39 5.86 -20.65
#